data_fb19310022c3bd3cf8542f7bead20cea
#
_entry.id   fb19310022c3bd3cf8542f7bead20cea
#
_cell.length_a   1.000
_cell.length_b   1.000
_cell.length_c   1.000
_cell.angle_alpha   90.00
_cell.angle_beta   90.00
_cell.angle_gamma   90.00
#
_symmetry.space_group_name_H-M   'P 1'
#
loop_
_entity.id
_entity.type
_entity.pdbx_description
1 polymer ?
#
loop_
_entity_poly.entity_id
_entity_poly.type
_entity_poly.pdbx_seq_one_letter_code
_entity_poly.pdbx_strand_id
1 'polypeptide(L)'
;MQLSGESLKLESDIILHKKNDVFFQVECERSIARELNDFFSYDVPEAKFMPAYKNRVWDGKIRLFDTRTNQIYSGLYSYIRDFAEKRSYSITGGYYSPLSIYRENVESFIATLGLPHEVRDYQVDAVHHCIRSGRSLLVSPTASGKSLIIYILIRYYCKLLEGTGGCVLLLVPTTSLVEQMFSDFKDYGWNAEYYCHRIYAGKEKESPKYCYISTWQSLYQQPKSYFKRFAVIFGDEAHTFKADSLKKIMHKTTGCEYKYGLTGTLDGTQCHRLVLEGLFGPVKQVTTTRQLIDNKQLSDIKVHGIVLTYPKEECIIRKYQDEIKYITQHTKRNNLIKNLSLDQKGNTLILFSLIKHGELLYNMIKEKTNDVHLVYGATDTETREGVRRLTEESEGRILVASFGVFSTGVNIRNLHNIIFASPYKSRIRNLQSIGRGLRLHDSKVSANLYDIADDFDNKNHTIKHFVERINIYNQEEFDYKLHKVRM
;
A
#
# COMPACT_ATOMS: atom_id res chain seq x y z
N MET A 1 50.47 -12.83 -37.14
CA MET A 1 50.21 -12.41 -35.77
C MET A 1 48.77 -12.82 -35.45
N GLN A 2 48.58 -14.04 -34.97
CA GLN A 2 47.28 -14.59 -34.55
C GLN A 2 47.00 -14.03 -33.18
N LEU A 3 45.97 -13.22 -33.07
CA LEU A 3 45.36 -12.85 -31.77
C LEU A 3 44.49 -14.03 -31.32
N SER A 4 45.06 -14.87 -30.47
CA SER A 4 44.30 -15.86 -29.72
C SER A 4 43.42 -15.16 -28.70
N GLY A 5 42.17 -14.90 -29.06
CA GLY A 5 41.13 -14.52 -28.11
C GLY A 5 40.76 -15.74 -27.24
N GLU A 6 41.49 -15.98 -26.19
CA GLU A 6 40.99 -16.86 -25.10
C GLU A 6 39.77 -16.18 -24.47
N SER A 7 38.59 -16.65 -24.82
CA SER A 7 37.40 -16.36 -24.03
C SER A 7 37.62 -17.03 -22.68
N LEU A 8 37.84 -16.26 -21.63
CA LEU A 8 37.77 -16.71 -20.26
C LEU A 8 36.44 -17.46 -20.11
N LYS A 9 36.50 -18.80 -20.02
CA LYS A 9 35.32 -19.61 -19.68
C LYS A 9 34.93 -19.20 -18.26
N LEU A 10 33.80 -18.56 -18.12
CA LEU A 10 33.19 -18.30 -16.82
C LEU A 10 32.94 -19.66 -16.13
N GLU A 11 33.20 -19.75 -14.82
CA GLU A 11 32.91 -20.93 -14.01
C GLU A 11 31.41 -21.32 -14.01
N SER A 12 30.56 -20.34 -14.34
CA SER A 12 29.10 -20.48 -14.47
C SER A 12 28.58 -19.50 -15.52
N ASP A 13 27.43 -19.80 -16.12
CA ASP A 13 26.79 -18.93 -17.14
C ASP A 13 26.40 -17.56 -16.55
N ILE A 14 26.02 -17.54 -15.27
CA ILE A 14 25.65 -16.32 -14.53
C ILE A 14 26.35 -16.32 -13.18
N ILE A 15 27.13 -15.28 -12.91
CA ILE A 15 27.77 -15.06 -11.62
C ILE A 15 27.21 -13.78 -10.99
N LEU A 16 26.70 -13.88 -9.77
CA LEU A 16 26.13 -12.76 -9.02
C LEU A 16 27.11 -12.28 -7.94
N HIS A 17 27.68 -11.10 -8.14
CA HIS A 17 28.52 -10.45 -7.13
C HIS A 17 27.67 -9.46 -6.33
N LYS A 18 27.78 -9.49 -4.99
CA LYS A 18 27.16 -8.48 -4.12
C LYS A 18 27.89 -7.14 -4.32
N LYS A 19 27.30 -6.23 -5.13
CA LYS A 19 27.84 -4.87 -5.27
C LYS A 19 27.64 -4.04 -3.99
N ASN A 20 26.44 -4.14 -3.43
CA ASN A 20 26.02 -3.50 -2.16
C ASN A 20 24.68 -4.07 -1.72
N ASP A 21 24.06 -3.50 -0.68
CA ASP A 21 22.77 -3.99 -0.19
C ASP A 21 21.57 -3.54 -1.03
N VAL A 22 21.76 -2.98 -2.22
CA VAL A 22 20.69 -2.63 -3.17
C VAL A 22 20.81 -3.45 -4.45
N PHE A 23 22.04 -3.67 -4.94
CA PHE A 23 22.28 -4.23 -6.25
C PHE A 23 23.25 -5.41 -6.23
N PHE A 24 22.95 -6.40 -7.06
CA PHE A 24 23.94 -7.34 -7.58
C PHE A 24 24.58 -6.77 -8.85
N GLN A 25 25.86 -7.06 -9.02
CA GLN A 25 26.58 -6.98 -10.28
C GLN A 25 26.51 -8.35 -10.93
N VAL A 26 25.96 -8.43 -12.14
CA VAL A 26 25.83 -9.69 -12.89
C VAL A 26 26.99 -9.80 -13.86
N GLU A 27 27.70 -10.91 -13.79
CA GLU A 27 28.71 -11.29 -14.78
C GLU A 27 28.16 -12.47 -15.59
N CYS A 28 28.05 -12.30 -16.90
CA CYS A 28 27.52 -13.29 -17.83
C CYS A 28 27.89 -12.89 -19.28
N GLU A 29 27.69 -13.80 -20.21
CA GLU A 29 27.83 -13.51 -21.63
C GLU A 29 26.82 -12.45 -22.09
N ARG A 30 27.15 -11.72 -23.14
CA ARG A 30 26.34 -10.63 -23.69
C ARG A 30 24.97 -11.11 -24.21
N SER A 31 24.88 -12.33 -24.70
CA SER A 31 23.63 -13.00 -25.07
C SER A 31 22.70 -13.14 -23.88
N ILE A 32 23.20 -13.70 -22.78
CA ILE A 32 22.46 -13.90 -21.53
C ILE A 32 22.06 -12.55 -20.92
N ALA A 33 22.93 -11.53 -20.98
CA ALA A 33 22.60 -10.18 -20.50
C ALA A 33 21.42 -9.56 -21.28
N ARG A 34 21.29 -9.82 -22.58
CA ARG A 34 20.14 -9.40 -23.39
C ARG A 34 18.87 -10.15 -22.98
N GLU A 35 18.94 -11.46 -22.80
CA GLU A 35 17.80 -12.26 -22.33
C GLU A 35 17.34 -11.85 -20.93
N LEU A 36 18.27 -11.56 -20.01
CA LEU A 36 17.95 -10.99 -18.70
C LEU A 36 17.24 -9.64 -18.82
N ASN A 37 17.71 -8.77 -19.72
CA ASN A 37 17.05 -7.49 -19.94
C ASN A 37 15.62 -7.67 -20.45
N ASP A 38 15.41 -8.58 -21.41
CA ASP A 38 14.09 -8.84 -21.96
C ASP A 38 13.17 -9.47 -20.91
N PHE A 39 13.67 -10.41 -20.12
CA PHE A 39 12.92 -11.05 -19.03
C PHE A 39 12.51 -10.06 -17.94
N PHE A 40 13.37 -9.11 -17.60
CA PHE A 40 13.13 -8.09 -16.58
C PHE A 40 12.62 -6.76 -17.15
N SER A 41 12.06 -6.77 -18.37
CA SER A 41 11.42 -5.61 -19.00
C SER A 41 9.91 -5.78 -19.04
N TYR A 42 9.17 -4.81 -18.52
CA TYR A 42 7.71 -4.87 -18.38
C TYR A 42 7.07 -3.60 -18.93
N ASP A 43 5.96 -3.75 -19.66
CA ASP A 43 5.15 -2.63 -20.09
C ASP A 43 4.44 -1.98 -18.89
N VAL A 44 4.50 -0.66 -18.84
CA VAL A 44 3.78 0.10 -17.80
C VAL A 44 2.33 0.26 -18.24
N PRO A 45 1.36 -0.16 -17.43
CA PRO A 45 -0.04 0.05 -17.75
C PRO A 45 -0.33 1.54 -18.04
N GLU A 46 -1.11 1.78 -19.08
CA GLU A 46 -1.51 3.14 -19.48
C GLU A 46 -0.34 4.08 -19.89
N ALA A 47 0.86 3.57 -20.13
CA ALA A 47 2.03 4.35 -20.56
C ALA A 47 1.73 5.30 -21.72
N LYS A 48 0.90 4.86 -22.69
CA LYS A 48 0.47 5.65 -23.85
C LYS A 48 -0.20 6.99 -23.52
N PHE A 49 -0.71 7.15 -22.29
CA PHE A 49 -1.32 8.40 -21.84
C PHE A 49 -0.31 9.32 -21.13
N MET A 50 0.88 8.82 -20.81
CA MET A 50 1.91 9.60 -20.11
C MET A 50 2.63 10.57 -21.05
N PRO A 51 2.95 11.80 -20.62
CA PRO A 51 3.67 12.79 -21.45
C PRO A 51 5.00 12.27 -21.99
N ALA A 52 5.78 11.56 -21.18
CA ALA A 52 7.08 11.02 -21.60
C ALA A 52 6.97 10.01 -22.77
N TYR A 53 5.91 9.19 -22.77
CA TYR A 53 5.63 8.26 -23.89
C TYR A 53 5.14 9.03 -25.13
N LYS A 54 4.20 9.98 -24.96
CA LYS A 54 3.67 10.80 -26.07
C LYS A 54 4.78 11.62 -26.74
N ASN A 55 5.71 12.11 -25.97
CA ASN A 55 6.86 12.88 -26.44
C ASN A 55 8.02 11.99 -26.95
N ARG A 56 7.84 10.66 -27.02
CA ARG A 56 8.85 9.68 -27.47
C ARG A 56 10.17 9.72 -26.68
N VAL A 57 10.17 10.24 -25.45
CA VAL A 57 11.32 10.28 -24.55
C VAL A 57 11.48 8.94 -23.81
N TRP A 58 10.41 8.16 -23.74
CA TRP A 58 10.34 6.89 -23.06
C TRP A 58 9.45 5.90 -23.84
N ASP A 59 9.85 4.63 -23.89
CA ASP A 59 9.17 3.58 -24.65
C ASP A 59 8.03 2.86 -23.90
N GLY A 60 7.70 3.33 -22.71
CA GLY A 60 6.62 2.75 -21.89
C GLY A 60 7.01 1.53 -21.06
N LYS A 61 8.30 1.18 -21.01
CA LYS A 61 8.79 0.00 -20.28
C LYS A 61 9.60 0.37 -19.05
N ILE A 62 9.45 -0.43 -18.00
CA ILE A 62 10.36 -0.47 -16.85
C ILE A 62 11.32 -1.64 -17.08
N ARG A 63 12.61 -1.37 -16.95
CA ARG A 63 13.68 -2.35 -17.01
C ARG A 63 14.34 -2.47 -15.66
N LEU A 64 14.33 -3.67 -15.08
CA LEU A 64 14.89 -3.94 -13.76
C LEU A 64 16.32 -4.45 -13.81
N PHE A 65 16.77 -4.90 -14.98
CA PHE A 65 18.16 -5.20 -15.28
C PHE A 65 18.73 -4.12 -16.22
N ASP A 66 19.81 -3.48 -15.83
CA ASP A 66 20.49 -2.45 -16.64
C ASP A 66 21.67 -3.08 -17.41
N THR A 67 21.51 -3.24 -18.71
CA THR A 67 22.55 -3.82 -19.60
C THR A 67 23.81 -2.98 -19.74
N ARG A 68 23.79 -1.69 -19.40
CA ARG A 68 24.96 -0.81 -19.45
C ARG A 68 25.89 -1.02 -18.26
N THR A 69 25.27 -1.30 -17.11
CA THR A 69 25.98 -1.50 -15.85
C THR A 69 25.96 -2.95 -15.39
N ASN A 70 25.21 -3.82 -16.04
CA ASN A 70 24.93 -5.20 -15.68
C ASN A 70 24.49 -5.32 -14.20
N GLN A 71 23.58 -4.44 -13.77
CA GLN A 71 23.09 -4.41 -12.40
C GLN A 71 21.62 -4.76 -12.33
N ILE A 72 21.28 -5.46 -11.26
CA ILE A 72 19.90 -5.80 -10.92
C ILE A 72 19.68 -5.65 -9.42
N TYR A 73 18.44 -5.33 -9.00
CA TYR A 73 18.10 -5.27 -7.59
C TYR A 73 18.34 -6.60 -6.88
N SER A 74 19.00 -6.55 -5.73
CA SER A 74 19.31 -7.74 -4.93
C SER A 74 18.08 -8.47 -4.41
N GLY A 75 16.96 -7.78 -4.22
CA GLY A 75 15.68 -8.38 -3.82
C GLY A 75 15.05 -9.29 -4.89
N LEU A 76 15.54 -9.25 -6.15
CA LEU A 76 15.05 -10.12 -7.24
C LEU A 76 15.83 -11.43 -7.37
N TYR A 77 16.63 -11.81 -6.40
CA TYR A 77 17.47 -13.02 -6.46
C TYR A 77 16.70 -14.29 -6.85
N SER A 78 15.52 -14.51 -6.27
CA SER A 78 14.69 -15.69 -6.60
C SER A 78 14.29 -15.72 -8.09
N TYR A 79 13.93 -14.56 -8.63
CA TYR A 79 13.56 -14.44 -10.05
C TYR A 79 14.73 -14.69 -11.01
N ILE A 80 15.96 -14.31 -10.60
CA ILE A 80 17.17 -14.59 -11.39
C ILE A 80 17.44 -16.09 -11.39
N ARG A 81 17.28 -16.76 -10.25
CA ARG A 81 17.38 -18.21 -10.15
C ARG A 81 16.35 -18.92 -11.02
N ASP A 82 15.09 -18.51 -10.94
CA ASP A 82 14.02 -19.07 -11.77
C ASP A 82 14.27 -18.85 -13.28
N PHE A 83 14.86 -17.70 -13.64
CA PHE A 83 15.28 -17.42 -15.01
C PHE A 83 16.37 -18.38 -15.47
N ALA A 84 17.41 -18.60 -14.65
CA ALA A 84 18.52 -19.50 -14.93
C ALA A 84 18.05 -20.94 -15.05
N GLU A 85 17.25 -21.42 -14.08
CA GLU A 85 16.72 -22.79 -14.06
C GLU A 85 15.88 -23.10 -15.31
N LYS A 86 14.95 -22.21 -15.68
CA LYS A 86 14.10 -22.38 -16.87
C LYS A 86 14.87 -22.45 -18.19
N ARG A 87 16.12 -21.97 -18.23
CA ARG A 87 17.00 -21.95 -19.40
C ARG A 87 18.18 -22.91 -19.30
N SER A 88 18.24 -23.66 -18.21
CA SER A 88 19.36 -24.57 -17.91
C SER A 88 20.71 -23.85 -17.82
N TYR A 89 20.70 -22.57 -17.37
CA TYR A 89 21.91 -21.83 -17.08
C TYR A 89 22.42 -22.16 -15.67
N SER A 90 23.72 -22.36 -15.54
CA SER A 90 24.41 -22.46 -14.26
C SER A 90 24.49 -21.06 -13.61
N ILE A 91 24.22 -20.99 -12.31
CA ILE A 91 24.26 -19.72 -11.54
C ILE A 91 25.04 -19.91 -10.27
N THR A 92 25.93 -18.95 -9.95
CA THR A 92 26.70 -18.90 -8.71
C THR A 92 26.63 -17.52 -8.05
N GLY A 93 26.91 -17.46 -6.75
CA GLY A 93 26.91 -16.20 -5.99
C GLY A 93 25.53 -15.72 -5.56
N GLY A 94 25.45 -14.49 -5.08
CA GLY A 94 24.19 -13.83 -4.70
C GLY A 94 23.53 -14.34 -3.42
N TYR A 95 24.25 -15.05 -2.57
CA TYR A 95 23.66 -15.65 -1.37
C TYR A 95 23.16 -14.62 -0.36
N TYR A 96 21.86 -14.70 -0.06
CA TYR A 96 21.33 -14.34 1.25
C TYR A 96 21.24 -15.60 2.08
N SER A 97 22.10 -15.74 3.07
CA SER A 97 21.98 -16.85 4.01
C SER A 97 20.87 -16.51 5.00
N PRO A 98 19.76 -17.27 5.03
CA PRO A 98 18.73 -17.05 6.03
C PRO A 98 19.34 -17.22 7.42
N LEU A 99 19.03 -16.31 8.35
CA LEU A 99 19.44 -16.49 9.74
C LEU A 99 18.75 -17.74 10.31
N SER A 100 19.54 -18.59 10.95
CA SER A 100 19.01 -19.74 11.71
C SER A 100 18.41 -19.25 13.02
N ILE A 101 17.16 -18.78 12.94
CA ILE A 101 16.38 -18.40 14.11
C ILE A 101 15.14 -19.26 14.19
N TYR A 102 14.86 -19.82 15.36
CA TYR A 102 13.66 -20.60 15.62
C TYR A 102 12.50 -19.68 16.02
N ARG A 103 11.27 -20.12 15.76
CA ARG A 103 10.06 -19.38 16.12
C ARG A 103 9.99 -19.10 17.62
N GLU A 104 10.38 -20.06 18.44
CA GLU A 104 10.39 -19.97 19.91
C GLU A 104 11.31 -18.85 20.42
N ASN A 105 12.40 -18.55 19.70
CA ASN A 105 13.27 -17.42 20.04
C ASN A 105 12.55 -16.07 19.82
N VAL A 106 11.75 -15.99 18.75
CA VAL A 106 10.95 -14.81 18.45
C VAL A 106 9.83 -14.63 19.47
N GLU A 107 9.14 -15.70 19.82
CA GLU A 107 8.09 -15.69 20.86
C GLU A 107 8.67 -15.28 22.22
N SER A 108 9.81 -15.84 22.61
CA SER A 108 10.53 -15.45 23.82
C SER A 108 10.93 -13.98 23.82
N PHE A 109 11.40 -13.46 22.68
CA PHE A 109 11.70 -12.03 22.53
C PHE A 109 10.43 -11.17 22.68
N ILE A 110 9.34 -11.54 22.00
CA ILE A 110 8.05 -10.84 22.09
C ILE A 110 7.56 -10.78 23.55
N ALA A 111 7.67 -11.88 24.29
CA ALA A 111 7.30 -11.93 25.70
C ALA A 111 8.06 -10.92 26.57
N THR A 112 9.32 -10.60 26.23
CA THR A 112 10.11 -9.59 26.95
C THR A 112 9.65 -8.16 26.71
N LEU A 113 8.79 -7.91 25.72
CA LEU A 113 8.34 -6.55 25.37
C LEU A 113 7.24 -6.02 26.29
N GLY A 114 6.55 -6.89 27.05
CA GLY A 114 5.47 -6.50 27.95
C GLY A 114 4.31 -5.81 27.24
N LEU A 115 3.90 -6.33 26.08
CA LEU A 115 2.87 -5.73 25.24
C LEU A 115 1.50 -5.72 25.95
N PRO A 116 0.68 -4.66 25.79
CA PRO A 116 -0.65 -4.56 26.39
C PRO A 116 -1.69 -5.48 25.73
N HIS A 117 -1.35 -6.07 24.59
CA HIS A 117 -2.22 -6.94 23.79
C HIS A 117 -1.48 -8.22 23.40
N GLU A 118 -2.21 -9.30 23.29
CA GLU A 118 -1.70 -10.56 22.78
C GLU A 118 -1.31 -10.42 21.28
N VAL A 119 -0.13 -10.92 20.96
CA VAL A 119 0.36 -10.95 19.57
C VAL A 119 -0.21 -12.18 18.88
N ARG A 120 -0.85 -11.99 17.75
CA ARG A 120 -1.52 -13.06 17.01
C ARG A 120 -0.51 -13.94 16.26
N ASP A 121 -0.83 -15.22 16.06
CA ASP A 121 0.06 -16.20 15.41
C ASP A 121 0.62 -15.70 14.07
N TYR A 122 -0.22 -15.17 13.19
CA TYR A 122 0.24 -14.66 11.90
C TYR A 122 1.18 -13.44 12.03
N GLN A 123 1.10 -12.67 13.12
CA GLN A 123 2.03 -11.55 13.39
C GLN A 123 3.37 -12.11 13.85
N VAL A 124 3.37 -13.13 14.70
CA VAL A 124 4.59 -13.85 15.10
C VAL A 124 5.26 -14.46 13.87
N ASP A 125 4.50 -15.15 13.01
CA ASP A 125 5.00 -15.72 11.75
C ASP A 125 5.60 -14.66 10.82
N ALA A 126 4.97 -13.49 10.72
CA ALA A 126 5.49 -12.38 9.92
C ALA A 126 6.81 -11.84 10.48
N VAL A 127 6.91 -11.66 11.80
CA VAL A 127 8.14 -11.24 12.48
C VAL A 127 9.25 -12.27 12.29
N HIS A 128 8.96 -13.55 12.53
CA HIS A 128 9.91 -14.65 12.34
C HIS A 128 10.43 -14.71 10.89
N HIS A 129 9.50 -14.62 9.92
CA HIS A 129 9.86 -14.58 8.50
C HIS A 129 10.78 -13.41 8.18
N CYS A 130 10.49 -12.21 8.67
CA CYS A 130 11.30 -11.02 8.44
C CYS A 130 12.71 -11.17 9.00
N ILE A 131 12.85 -11.58 10.26
CA ILE A 131 14.15 -11.77 10.89
C ILE A 131 14.97 -12.82 10.15
N ARG A 132 14.35 -13.94 9.80
CA ARG A 132 15.01 -15.03 9.07
C ARG A 132 15.47 -14.63 7.68
N SER A 133 14.64 -13.88 6.94
CA SER A 133 14.92 -13.54 5.54
C SER A 133 15.79 -12.29 5.38
N GLY A 134 15.88 -11.42 6.40
CA GLY A 134 16.57 -10.12 6.32
C GLY A 134 15.89 -9.10 5.39
N ARG A 135 15.01 -9.56 4.48
CA ARG A 135 14.30 -8.75 3.50
C ARG A 135 12.95 -9.34 3.18
N SER A 136 11.92 -8.52 3.15
CA SER A 136 10.58 -8.96 2.74
C SER A 136 9.66 -7.79 2.41
N LEU A 137 8.73 -8.03 1.49
CA LEU A 137 7.58 -7.18 1.23
C LEU A 137 6.35 -7.84 1.84
N LEU A 138 5.94 -7.38 3.02
CA LEU A 138 4.77 -7.92 3.72
C LEU A 138 3.48 -7.32 3.14
N VAL A 139 2.56 -8.18 2.74
CA VAL A 139 1.19 -7.79 2.36
C VAL A 139 0.25 -8.21 3.49
N SER A 140 -0.36 -7.24 4.14
CA SER A 140 -1.19 -7.43 5.33
C SER A 140 -2.35 -6.44 5.30
N PRO A 141 -3.61 -6.91 5.31
CA PRO A 141 -4.78 -6.06 5.16
C PRO A 141 -4.86 -4.93 6.19
N THR A 142 -5.74 -3.96 5.96
CA THR A 142 -6.08 -2.95 6.96
C THR A 142 -6.59 -3.63 8.23
N ALA A 143 -6.22 -3.11 9.40
CA ALA A 143 -6.55 -3.65 10.73
C ALA A 143 -5.93 -5.02 11.10
N SER A 144 -5.00 -5.55 10.31
CA SER A 144 -4.22 -6.74 10.67
C SER A 144 -3.13 -6.49 11.73
N GLY A 145 -2.93 -5.24 12.15
CA GLY A 145 -1.92 -4.86 13.13
C GLY A 145 -0.50 -4.68 12.54
N LYS A 146 -0.39 -4.12 11.34
CA LYS A 146 0.90 -3.78 10.70
C LYS A 146 1.82 -2.97 11.61
N SER A 147 1.28 -1.96 12.32
CA SER A 147 2.06 -1.13 13.25
C SER A 147 2.73 -1.97 14.34
N LEU A 148 2.03 -3.00 14.85
CA LEU A 148 2.59 -3.89 15.86
C LEU A 148 3.72 -4.77 15.30
N ILE A 149 3.58 -5.29 14.09
CA ILE A 149 4.65 -6.04 13.41
C ILE A 149 5.88 -5.13 13.22
N ILE A 150 5.69 -3.90 12.73
CA ILE A 150 6.77 -2.90 12.59
C ILE A 150 7.43 -2.64 13.94
N TYR A 151 6.64 -2.41 14.99
CA TYR A 151 7.13 -2.16 16.34
C TYR A 151 7.99 -3.29 16.86
N ILE A 152 7.53 -4.55 16.80
CA ILE A 152 8.27 -5.72 17.28
C ILE A 152 9.61 -5.83 16.55
N LEU A 153 9.60 -5.67 15.22
CA LEU A 153 10.81 -5.71 14.40
C LEU A 153 11.78 -4.57 14.74
N ILE A 154 11.28 -3.35 14.91
CA ILE A 154 12.12 -2.19 15.33
C ILE A 154 12.75 -2.48 16.69
N ARG A 155 11.99 -2.98 17.66
CA ARG A 155 12.50 -3.33 18.99
C ARG A 155 13.59 -4.41 18.92
N TYR A 156 13.37 -5.43 18.08
CA TYR A 156 14.36 -6.48 17.84
C TYR A 156 15.66 -5.92 17.27
N TYR A 157 15.57 -5.09 16.24
CA TYR A 157 16.76 -4.51 15.61
C TYR A 157 17.43 -3.44 16.46
N CYS A 158 16.70 -2.64 17.22
CA CYS A 158 17.32 -1.72 18.18
C CYS A 158 18.18 -2.46 19.21
N LYS A 159 17.70 -3.63 19.69
CA LYS A 159 18.47 -4.48 20.59
C LYS A 159 19.68 -5.12 19.90
N LEU A 160 19.51 -5.59 18.66
CA LEU A 160 20.60 -6.21 17.89
C LEU A 160 21.71 -5.22 17.56
N LEU A 161 21.36 -3.96 17.31
CA LEU A 161 22.28 -2.88 16.92
C LEU A 161 22.87 -2.11 18.12
N GLU A 162 22.51 -2.48 19.34
CA GLU A 162 23.02 -1.82 20.54
C GLU A 162 24.56 -1.88 20.59
N GLY A 163 25.20 -0.74 20.80
CA GLY A 163 26.67 -0.62 20.81
C GLY A 163 27.34 -0.60 19.43
N THR A 164 26.62 -0.84 18.33
CA THR A 164 27.22 -0.83 16.96
C THR A 164 27.22 0.55 16.29
N GLY A 165 26.46 1.51 16.83
CA GLY A 165 26.21 2.81 16.20
C GLY A 165 25.21 2.76 15.02
N GLY A 166 24.69 1.58 14.68
CA GLY A 166 23.65 1.41 13.66
C GLY A 166 22.27 1.90 14.13
N CYS A 167 21.50 2.48 13.22
CA CYS A 167 20.15 2.99 13.49
C CYS A 167 19.10 2.30 12.62
N VAL A 168 17.85 2.44 13.02
CA VAL A 168 16.66 1.98 12.30
C VAL A 168 15.94 3.17 11.68
N LEU A 169 15.53 3.08 10.42
CA LEU A 169 14.73 4.08 9.71
C LEU A 169 13.35 3.51 9.35
N LEU A 170 12.30 4.17 9.81
CA LEU A 170 10.92 3.93 9.39
C LEU A 170 10.46 5.09 8.49
N LEU A 171 10.16 4.79 7.23
CA LEU A 171 9.59 5.73 6.26
C LEU A 171 8.09 5.57 6.18
N VAL A 172 7.38 6.69 6.33
CA VAL A 172 5.92 6.76 6.24
C VAL A 172 5.49 7.88 5.27
N PRO A 173 4.29 7.80 4.64
CA PRO A 173 3.89 8.76 3.62
C PRO A 173 3.51 10.16 4.12
N THR A 174 3.04 10.30 5.36
CA THR A 174 2.50 11.57 5.88
C THR A 174 2.98 11.89 7.29
N THR A 175 2.96 13.19 7.64
CA THR A 175 3.28 13.64 9.00
C THR A 175 2.34 13.04 10.05
N SER A 176 1.04 12.92 9.73
CA SER A 176 0.07 12.30 10.63
C SER A 176 0.44 10.85 10.97
N LEU A 177 1.00 10.10 10.00
CA LEU A 177 1.47 8.73 10.24
C LEU A 177 2.78 8.70 11.06
N VAL A 178 3.64 9.71 10.96
CA VAL A 178 4.81 9.84 11.86
C VAL A 178 4.34 9.96 13.31
N GLU A 179 3.39 10.85 13.58
CA GLU A 179 2.85 11.06 14.93
C GLU A 179 2.06 9.84 15.41
N GLN A 180 1.28 9.21 14.54
CA GLN A 180 0.53 8.00 14.87
C GLN A 180 1.48 6.85 15.25
N MET A 181 2.50 6.54 14.43
CA MET A 181 3.47 5.48 14.74
C MET A 181 4.20 5.75 16.06
N PHE A 182 4.54 7.01 16.31
CA PHE A 182 5.17 7.40 17.55
C PHE A 182 4.24 7.20 18.77
N SER A 183 2.94 7.56 18.64
CA SER A 183 1.93 7.32 19.67
C SER A 183 1.70 5.82 19.87
N ASP A 184 1.54 5.05 18.78
CA ASP A 184 1.37 3.60 18.86
C ASP A 184 2.52 2.94 19.63
N PHE A 185 3.78 3.39 19.42
CA PHE A 185 4.95 2.86 20.12
C PHE A 185 4.93 3.17 21.62
N LYS A 186 4.39 4.33 22.02
CA LYS A 186 4.15 4.64 23.45
C LYS A 186 3.07 3.75 24.03
N ASP A 187 1.97 3.58 23.30
CA ASP A 187 0.84 2.75 23.70
C ASP A 187 1.24 1.26 23.84
N TYR A 188 2.25 0.81 23.07
CA TYR A 188 2.85 -0.53 23.23
C TYR A 188 3.86 -0.61 24.38
N GLY A 189 3.99 0.42 25.21
CA GLY A 189 4.81 0.41 26.42
C GLY A 189 6.29 0.80 26.20
N TRP A 190 6.67 1.39 25.04
CA TRP A 190 8.04 1.82 24.81
C TRP A 190 8.27 3.28 25.20
N ASN A 191 9.42 3.58 25.78
CA ASN A 191 9.84 4.97 25.97
C ASN A 191 10.25 5.60 24.63
N ALA A 192 9.24 5.85 23.77
CA ALA A 192 9.48 6.38 22.43
C ALA A 192 10.13 7.78 22.44
N GLU A 193 9.92 8.57 23.51
CA GLU A 193 10.60 9.88 23.67
C GLU A 193 12.12 9.74 23.79
N TYR A 194 12.59 8.67 24.39
CA TYR A 194 14.04 8.41 24.53
C TYR A 194 14.63 7.79 23.26
N TYR A 195 13.95 6.77 22.66
CA TYR A 195 14.51 5.96 21.59
C TYR A 195 14.20 6.46 20.17
N CYS A 196 13.08 7.18 19.96
CA CYS A 196 12.59 7.55 18.65
C CYS A 196 12.80 9.03 18.33
N HIS A 197 13.24 9.30 17.11
CA HIS A 197 13.35 10.65 16.53
C HIS A 197 12.35 10.81 15.39
N ARG A 198 11.52 11.86 15.48
CA ARG A 198 10.49 12.16 14.46
C ARG A 198 11.01 13.22 13.50
N ILE A 199 10.94 12.93 12.19
CA ILE A 199 11.42 13.83 11.14
C ILE A 199 10.30 14.15 10.14
N TYR A 200 9.92 15.40 10.07
CA TYR A 200 9.04 16.00 9.07
C TYR A 200 9.40 17.47 8.87
N ALA A 201 8.63 18.22 8.06
CA ALA A 201 8.92 19.61 7.75
C ALA A 201 9.20 20.43 9.01
N GLY A 202 10.35 21.15 9.05
CA GLY A 202 10.77 22.00 10.16
C GLY A 202 11.45 21.27 11.33
N LYS A 203 11.58 19.94 11.29
CA LYS A 203 12.32 19.18 12.32
C LYS A 203 13.76 18.90 11.93
N GLU A 204 14.64 18.83 12.93
CA GLU A 204 16.01 18.39 12.74
C GLU A 204 16.09 16.99 12.15
N LYS A 205 17.11 16.72 11.33
CA LYS A 205 17.30 15.45 10.65
C LYS A 205 18.26 14.53 11.36
N GLU A 206 19.05 15.07 12.27
CA GLU A 206 20.07 14.33 13.04
C GLU A 206 19.66 14.21 14.50
N SER A 207 20.00 13.08 15.12
CA SER A 207 19.73 12.80 16.52
C SER A 207 20.64 11.67 16.98
N PRO A 208 20.99 11.59 18.27
CA PRO A 208 21.68 10.42 18.83
C PRO A 208 20.75 9.21 19.08
N LYS A 209 19.47 9.31 18.73
CA LYS A 209 18.49 8.24 18.97
C LYS A 209 18.65 7.09 17.98
N TYR A 210 18.16 5.91 18.36
CA TYR A 210 18.34 4.67 17.61
C TYR A 210 17.29 4.44 16.51
N CYS A 211 16.07 4.97 16.66
CA CYS A 211 14.97 4.80 15.73
C CYS A 211 14.54 6.15 15.14
N TYR A 212 14.48 6.24 13.83
CA TYR A 212 14.07 7.42 13.09
C TYR A 212 12.75 7.14 12.39
N ILE A 213 11.72 7.92 12.69
CA ILE A 213 10.42 7.87 12.02
C ILE A 213 10.28 9.11 11.16
N SER A 214 10.22 8.96 9.84
CA SER A 214 10.31 10.08 8.91
C SER A 214 9.33 9.99 7.76
N THR A 215 8.88 11.17 7.28
CA THR A 215 8.31 11.24 5.95
C THR A 215 9.42 11.17 4.90
N TRP A 216 9.16 10.51 3.76
CA TRP A 216 10.14 10.43 2.67
C TRP A 216 10.50 11.80 2.09
N GLN A 217 9.54 12.76 2.10
CA GLN A 217 9.73 14.14 1.61
C GLN A 217 10.85 14.85 2.38
N SER A 218 11.01 14.52 3.66
CA SER A 218 12.04 15.15 4.50
C SER A 218 13.44 14.62 4.23
N LEU A 219 13.57 13.41 3.65
CA LEU A 219 14.86 12.73 3.50
C LEU A 219 15.34 12.53 2.06
N TYR A 220 14.48 12.63 1.03
CA TYR A 220 14.88 12.25 -0.34
C TYR A 220 16.04 13.09 -0.91
N GLN A 221 16.21 14.32 -0.43
CA GLN A 221 17.31 15.21 -0.84
C GLN A 221 18.62 14.97 -0.06
N GLN A 222 18.57 14.22 1.07
CA GLN A 222 19.78 13.98 1.87
C GLN A 222 20.85 13.25 1.06
N PRO A 223 22.14 13.55 1.29
CA PRO A 223 23.24 12.89 0.61
C PRO A 223 23.33 11.40 1.00
N LYS A 224 24.02 10.60 0.17
CA LYS A 224 24.22 9.16 0.44
C LYS A 224 24.91 8.92 1.79
N SER A 225 25.82 9.81 2.22
CA SER A 225 26.51 9.72 3.51
C SER A 225 25.56 9.73 4.70
N TYR A 226 24.45 10.47 4.61
CA TYR A 226 23.41 10.52 5.65
C TYR A 226 22.82 9.13 5.93
N PHE A 227 22.64 8.32 4.88
CA PHE A 227 22.01 7.00 4.98
C PHE A 227 22.93 5.88 5.48
N LYS A 228 24.25 6.15 5.62
CA LYS A 228 25.23 5.14 6.11
C LYS A 228 24.96 4.68 7.55
N ARG A 229 24.29 5.52 8.35
CA ARG A 229 23.93 5.21 9.75
C ARG A 229 22.84 4.15 9.88
N PHE A 230 22.03 3.94 8.83
CA PHE A 230 20.89 3.04 8.91
C PHE A 230 21.27 1.63 8.47
N ALA A 231 21.23 0.69 9.41
CA ALA A 231 21.41 -0.74 9.15
C ALA A 231 20.09 -1.41 8.73
N VAL A 232 18.94 -0.83 9.15
CA VAL A 232 17.59 -1.35 8.90
C VAL A 232 16.70 -0.25 8.37
N ILE A 233 15.90 -0.56 7.35
CA ILE A 233 14.89 0.34 6.81
C ILE A 233 13.54 -0.34 6.71
N PHE A 234 12.51 0.33 7.19
CA PHE A 234 11.10 -0.03 7.04
C PHE A 234 10.42 0.99 6.12
N GLY A 235 9.60 0.51 5.20
CA GLY A 235 8.70 1.32 4.39
C GLY A 235 7.25 0.95 4.69
N ASP A 236 6.54 1.80 5.43
CA ASP A 236 5.10 1.63 5.56
C ASP A 236 4.41 2.19 4.32
N GLU A 237 3.25 1.63 3.98
CA GLU A 237 2.56 1.85 2.71
C GLU A 237 3.50 1.66 1.51
N ALA A 238 4.20 0.52 1.51
CA ALA A 238 5.28 0.18 0.57
C ALA A 238 4.87 0.31 -0.91
N HIS A 239 3.57 0.20 -1.24
CA HIS A 239 3.06 0.41 -2.60
C HIS A 239 3.39 1.82 -3.17
N THR A 240 3.71 2.79 -2.31
CA THR A 240 4.13 4.13 -2.73
C THR A 240 5.57 4.20 -3.22
N PHE A 241 6.41 3.19 -2.91
CA PHE A 241 7.84 3.17 -3.25
C PHE A 241 8.15 2.93 -4.74
N LYS A 242 7.12 2.77 -5.56
CA LYS A 242 7.27 2.87 -7.03
C LYS A 242 7.59 4.30 -7.51
N ALA A 243 7.36 5.33 -6.69
CA ALA A 243 7.72 6.72 -7.00
C ALA A 243 9.24 6.96 -7.00
N ASP A 244 9.73 7.79 -7.91
CA ASP A 244 11.16 8.01 -8.13
C ASP A 244 11.89 8.57 -6.91
N SER A 245 11.25 9.44 -6.14
CA SER A 245 11.83 10.01 -4.91
C SER A 245 12.10 8.95 -3.85
N LEU A 246 11.17 8.00 -3.67
CA LEU A 246 11.33 6.88 -2.74
C LEU A 246 12.37 5.87 -3.25
N LYS A 247 12.37 5.56 -4.55
CA LYS A 247 13.44 4.76 -5.17
C LYS A 247 14.82 5.40 -4.96
N LYS A 248 14.94 6.74 -5.10
CA LYS A 248 16.19 7.45 -4.83
C LYS A 248 16.69 7.29 -3.39
N ILE A 249 15.80 7.30 -2.40
CA ILE A 249 16.17 6.99 -1.00
C ILE A 249 16.72 5.56 -0.92
N MET A 250 15.98 4.58 -1.44
CA MET A 250 16.40 3.18 -1.40
C MET A 250 17.75 2.93 -2.10
N HIS A 251 18.03 3.64 -3.20
CA HIS A 251 19.33 3.56 -3.88
C HIS A 251 20.49 4.14 -3.06
N LYS A 252 20.22 5.08 -2.15
CA LYS A 252 21.22 5.66 -1.25
C LYS A 252 21.52 4.76 -0.04
N THR A 253 20.67 3.81 0.29
CA THR A 253 20.80 2.91 1.43
C THR A 253 21.69 1.70 1.12
N THR A 254 22.89 1.94 0.57
CA THR A 254 23.79 0.89 0.06
C THR A 254 24.48 0.05 1.12
N GLY A 255 24.48 0.49 2.38
CA GLY A 255 24.98 -0.26 3.54
C GLY A 255 23.86 -0.69 4.48
N CYS A 256 22.60 -0.63 4.02
CA CYS A 256 21.46 -1.07 4.81
C CYS A 256 21.13 -2.52 4.45
N GLU A 257 21.47 -3.42 5.35
CA GLU A 257 21.34 -4.85 5.14
C GLU A 257 19.87 -5.31 5.19
N TYR A 258 19.13 -4.83 6.18
CA TYR A 258 17.77 -5.27 6.47
C TYR A 258 16.73 -4.30 5.88
N LYS A 259 15.84 -4.81 5.02
CA LYS A 259 14.86 -3.98 4.30
C LYS A 259 13.46 -4.60 4.31
N TYR A 260 12.51 -3.91 4.90
CA TYR A 260 11.14 -4.39 5.03
C TYR A 260 10.14 -3.38 4.49
N GLY A 261 9.33 -3.82 3.54
CA GLY A 261 8.18 -3.06 3.06
C GLY A 261 6.90 -3.65 3.64
N LEU A 262 5.98 -2.81 4.10
CA LEU A 262 4.66 -3.25 4.55
C LEU A 262 3.59 -2.49 3.78
N THR A 263 2.57 -3.21 3.33
CA THR A 263 1.42 -2.59 2.65
C THR A 263 0.15 -3.39 2.88
N GLY A 264 -1.00 -2.70 2.85
CA GLY A 264 -2.30 -3.36 2.91
C GLY A 264 -2.64 -4.10 1.62
N THR A 265 -2.19 -3.58 0.49
CA THR A 265 -2.54 -4.05 -0.85
C THR A 265 -1.46 -3.70 -1.86
N LEU A 266 -1.31 -4.53 -2.88
CA LEU A 266 -0.59 -4.21 -4.11
C LEU A 266 -1.59 -3.78 -5.20
N ASP A 267 -1.13 -2.99 -6.17
CA ASP A 267 -2.01 -2.47 -7.24
C ASP A 267 -2.40 -3.52 -8.32
N GLY A 268 -1.92 -4.74 -8.17
CA GLY A 268 -2.20 -5.84 -9.08
C GLY A 268 -1.33 -5.87 -10.36
N THR A 269 -0.42 -4.90 -10.54
CA THR A 269 0.46 -4.86 -11.71
C THR A 269 1.80 -5.53 -11.44
N GLN A 270 2.21 -6.43 -12.32
CA GLN A 270 3.46 -7.18 -12.16
C GLN A 270 4.70 -6.28 -12.14
N CYS A 271 4.77 -5.28 -13.02
CA CYS A 271 5.92 -4.38 -13.08
C CYS A 271 6.12 -3.60 -11.77
N HIS A 272 5.05 -3.11 -11.15
CA HIS A 272 5.14 -2.40 -9.88
C HIS A 272 5.49 -3.34 -8.72
N ARG A 273 4.91 -4.54 -8.70
CA ARG A 273 5.24 -5.57 -7.72
C ARG A 273 6.73 -5.89 -7.75
N LEU A 274 7.31 -6.15 -8.92
CA LEU A 274 8.72 -6.48 -9.07
C LEU A 274 9.67 -5.33 -8.71
N VAL A 275 9.27 -4.07 -8.94
CA VAL A 275 10.02 -2.91 -8.41
C VAL A 275 10.09 -2.96 -6.89
N LEU A 276 8.97 -3.22 -6.22
CA LEU A 276 8.90 -3.29 -4.76
C LEU A 276 9.66 -4.50 -4.20
N GLU A 277 9.52 -5.68 -4.83
CA GLU A 277 10.28 -6.88 -4.47
C GLU A 277 11.79 -6.66 -4.68
N GLY A 278 12.17 -5.95 -5.73
CA GLY A 278 13.56 -5.56 -5.96
C GLY A 278 14.15 -4.72 -4.82
N LEU A 279 13.35 -3.80 -4.28
CA LEU A 279 13.78 -2.90 -3.20
C LEU A 279 13.77 -3.57 -1.82
N PHE A 280 12.73 -4.36 -1.51
CA PHE A 280 12.49 -4.90 -0.17
C PHE A 280 12.74 -6.41 -0.06
N GLY A 281 12.61 -7.17 -1.13
CA GLY A 281 12.65 -8.64 -1.14
C GLY A 281 11.30 -9.25 -1.51
N PRO A 282 11.21 -10.60 -1.54
CA PRO A 282 10.01 -11.31 -1.97
C PRO A 282 8.76 -10.95 -1.17
N VAL A 283 7.61 -11.00 -1.84
CA VAL A 283 6.30 -10.81 -1.20
C VAL A 283 6.01 -11.97 -0.24
N LYS A 284 5.60 -11.62 0.97
CA LYS A 284 4.99 -12.53 1.94
C LYS A 284 3.58 -12.05 2.28
N GLN A 285 2.57 -12.84 1.94
CA GLN A 285 1.21 -12.63 2.44
C GLN A 285 1.18 -12.98 3.93
N VAL A 286 0.81 -12.01 4.77
CA VAL A 286 0.75 -12.18 6.23
C VAL A 286 -0.56 -12.85 6.63
N THR A 287 -1.67 -12.29 6.17
CA THR A 287 -3.03 -12.79 6.35
C THR A 287 -3.93 -12.22 5.27
N THR A 288 -5.16 -12.69 5.13
CA THR A 288 -6.15 -12.15 4.20
C THR A 288 -7.30 -11.47 4.95
N THR A 289 -8.05 -10.61 4.27
CA THR A 289 -9.25 -9.98 4.86
C THR A 289 -10.27 -11.05 5.27
N ARG A 290 -10.44 -12.10 4.45
CA ARG A 290 -11.33 -13.22 4.75
C ARG A 290 -10.93 -13.95 6.03
N GLN A 291 -9.66 -14.31 6.20
CA GLN A 291 -9.16 -14.95 7.42
C GLN A 291 -9.41 -14.11 8.68
N LEU A 292 -9.26 -12.77 8.57
CA LEU A 292 -9.53 -11.87 9.69
C LEU A 292 -11.03 -11.82 10.05
N ILE A 293 -11.93 -11.91 9.05
CA ILE A 293 -13.38 -11.97 9.26
C ILE A 293 -13.75 -13.32 9.90
N ASP A 294 -13.27 -14.43 9.35
CA ASP A 294 -13.55 -15.79 9.85
C ASP A 294 -13.09 -15.96 11.30
N ASN A 295 -11.94 -15.37 11.64
CA ASN A 295 -11.40 -15.35 13.00
C ASN A 295 -12.06 -14.27 13.91
N LYS A 296 -13.15 -13.63 13.47
CA LYS A 296 -13.86 -12.58 14.22
C LYS A 296 -12.96 -11.41 14.67
N GLN A 297 -11.94 -11.11 13.89
CA GLN A 297 -11.03 -9.98 14.12
C GLN A 297 -11.43 -8.75 13.30
N LEU A 298 -12.31 -8.94 12.33
CA LEU A 298 -13.00 -7.92 11.57
C LEU A 298 -14.50 -8.24 11.52
N SER A 299 -15.31 -7.20 11.35
CA SER A 299 -16.74 -7.36 11.06
C SER A 299 -16.92 -7.96 9.67
N ASP A 300 -17.99 -8.72 9.50
CA ASP A 300 -18.39 -9.20 8.17
C ASP A 300 -18.81 -8.03 7.27
N ILE A 301 -18.79 -8.25 5.95
CA ILE A 301 -19.19 -7.26 4.96
C ILE A 301 -20.21 -7.82 3.98
N LYS A 302 -21.26 -7.03 3.70
CA LYS A 302 -22.23 -7.30 2.64
C LYS A 302 -22.10 -6.24 1.57
N VAL A 303 -21.77 -6.64 0.35
CA VAL A 303 -21.62 -5.72 -0.77
C VAL A 303 -22.91 -5.70 -1.60
N HIS A 304 -23.47 -4.53 -1.79
CA HIS A 304 -24.62 -4.25 -2.63
C HIS A 304 -24.18 -3.45 -3.86
N GLY A 305 -23.99 -4.13 -4.99
CA GLY A 305 -23.72 -3.48 -6.26
C GLY A 305 -25.01 -2.91 -6.86
N ILE A 306 -25.16 -1.58 -6.87
CA ILE A 306 -26.36 -0.92 -7.39
C ILE A 306 -26.05 -0.43 -8.82
N VAL A 307 -26.56 -1.16 -9.81
CA VAL A 307 -26.36 -0.85 -11.23
C VAL A 307 -27.52 0.01 -11.73
N LEU A 308 -27.22 1.29 -12.01
CA LEU A 308 -28.18 2.25 -12.54
C LEU A 308 -28.22 2.14 -14.06
N THR A 309 -29.39 1.76 -14.60
CA THR A 309 -29.62 1.64 -16.05
C THR A 309 -30.36 2.86 -16.57
N TYR A 310 -29.80 3.52 -17.57
CA TYR A 310 -30.30 4.77 -18.13
C TYR A 310 -31.19 4.53 -19.35
N PRO A 311 -32.12 5.47 -19.65
CA PRO A 311 -32.90 5.43 -20.89
C PRO A 311 -31.96 5.47 -22.11
N LYS A 312 -32.41 4.88 -23.23
CA LYS A 312 -31.60 4.79 -24.46
C LYS A 312 -31.11 6.17 -24.97
N GLU A 313 -31.91 7.19 -24.78
CA GLU A 313 -31.61 8.56 -25.19
C GLU A 313 -30.44 9.16 -24.42
N GLU A 314 -30.18 8.66 -23.21
CA GLU A 314 -29.07 9.06 -22.36
C GLU A 314 -27.81 8.21 -22.57
N CYS A 315 -27.95 7.05 -23.25
CA CYS A 315 -26.85 6.11 -23.51
C CYS A 315 -25.91 6.59 -24.63
N ILE A 316 -25.40 7.81 -24.51
CA ILE A 316 -24.46 8.42 -25.45
C ILE A 316 -23.02 8.09 -25.04
N ILE A 317 -22.17 7.71 -26.00
CA ILE A 317 -20.75 7.48 -25.75
C ILE A 317 -20.08 8.84 -25.43
N ARG A 318 -19.50 8.91 -24.22
CA ARG A 318 -18.79 10.11 -23.71
C ARG A 318 -17.31 9.82 -23.50
N LYS A 319 -16.49 10.86 -23.57
CA LYS A 319 -15.14 10.76 -22.99
C LYS A 319 -15.24 10.61 -21.49
N TYR A 320 -14.27 9.96 -20.86
CA TYR A 320 -14.30 9.67 -19.43
C TYR A 320 -14.63 10.88 -18.55
N GLN A 321 -14.02 12.04 -18.82
CA GLN A 321 -14.26 13.24 -18.02
C GLN A 321 -15.69 13.77 -18.18
N ASP A 322 -16.25 13.69 -19.38
CA ASP A 322 -17.63 14.12 -19.66
C ASP A 322 -18.65 13.16 -19.05
N GLU A 323 -18.33 11.86 -19.04
CA GLU A 323 -19.12 10.85 -18.36
C GLU A 323 -19.16 11.09 -16.85
N ILE A 324 -17.99 11.32 -16.22
CA ILE A 324 -17.93 11.65 -14.79
C ILE A 324 -18.72 12.93 -14.47
N LYS A 325 -18.60 13.96 -15.30
CA LYS A 325 -19.35 15.21 -15.14
C LYS A 325 -20.85 14.95 -15.22
N TYR A 326 -21.29 14.16 -16.19
CA TYR A 326 -22.69 13.82 -16.39
C TYR A 326 -23.28 13.07 -15.16
N ILE A 327 -22.66 12.00 -14.72
CA ILE A 327 -23.17 11.18 -13.59
C ILE A 327 -23.17 11.94 -12.27
N THR A 328 -22.15 12.79 -12.03
CA THR A 328 -22.06 13.58 -10.79
C THR A 328 -23.07 14.72 -10.72
N GLN A 329 -23.59 15.18 -11.87
CA GLN A 329 -24.62 16.22 -11.95
C GLN A 329 -26.02 15.66 -12.13
N HIS A 330 -26.19 14.34 -12.33
CA HIS A 330 -27.47 13.72 -12.63
C HIS A 330 -28.41 13.71 -11.41
N THR A 331 -29.52 14.45 -11.50
CA THR A 331 -30.43 14.72 -10.36
C THR A 331 -31.02 13.48 -9.75
N LYS A 332 -31.56 12.55 -10.56
CA LYS A 332 -32.17 11.32 -10.05
C LYS A 332 -31.13 10.45 -9.33
N ARG A 333 -29.92 10.35 -9.89
CA ARG A 333 -28.79 9.63 -9.29
C ARG A 333 -28.42 10.18 -7.90
N ASN A 334 -28.28 11.50 -7.81
CA ASN A 334 -27.94 12.15 -6.54
C ASN A 334 -29.07 12.05 -5.51
N ASN A 335 -30.34 12.09 -5.94
CA ASN A 335 -31.49 11.80 -5.09
C ASN A 335 -31.49 10.36 -4.57
N LEU A 336 -31.12 9.39 -5.41
CA LEU A 336 -30.98 8.00 -4.97
C LEU A 336 -29.92 7.87 -3.89
N ILE A 337 -28.73 8.48 -4.08
CA ILE A 337 -27.64 8.47 -3.08
C ILE A 337 -28.08 9.12 -1.78
N LYS A 338 -28.73 10.29 -1.86
CA LYS A 338 -29.29 10.98 -0.69
C LYS A 338 -30.28 10.10 0.07
N ASN A 339 -31.30 9.57 -0.63
CA ASN A 339 -32.32 8.74 0.00
C ASN A 339 -31.73 7.47 0.60
N LEU A 340 -30.85 6.79 -0.15
CA LEU A 340 -30.12 5.61 0.35
C LEU A 340 -29.37 5.92 1.66
N SER A 341 -28.72 7.10 1.74
CA SER A 341 -27.95 7.46 2.96
C SER A 341 -28.85 7.79 4.15
N LEU A 342 -30.03 8.37 3.91
CA LEU A 342 -31.00 8.71 4.96
C LEU A 342 -31.76 7.49 5.48
N ASP A 343 -31.92 6.46 4.65
CA ASP A 343 -32.63 5.23 5.02
C ASP A 343 -31.77 4.25 5.82
N GLN A 344 -30.44 4.50 5.91
CA GLN A 344 -29.55 3.60 6.63
C GLN A 344 -29.62 3.76 8.14
N LYS A 345 -29.55 2.64 8.86
CA LYS A 345 -29.35 2.62 10.31
C LYS A 345 -27.86 2.69 10.63
N GLY A 346 -27.52 3.43 11.70
CA GLY A 346 -26.13 3.61 12.13
C GLY A 346 -25.36 4.61 11.26
N ASN A 347 -24.07 4.74 11.51
CA ASN A 347 -23.23 5.73 10.85
C ASN A 347 -22.94 5.35 9.40
N THR A 348 -23.11 6.30 8.50
CA THR A 348 -22.98 6.13 7.06
C THR A 348 -21.88 7.02 6.49
N LEU A 349 -20.95 6.42 5.73
CA LEU A 349 -19.90 7.13 5.01
C LEU A 349 -20.21 7.17 3.51
N ILE A 350 -20.27 8.36 2.95
CA ILE A 350 -20.40 8.58 1.50
C ILE A 350 -19.05 9.02 0.94
N LEU A 351 -18.48 8.25 0.01
CA LEU A 351 -17.19 8.53 -0.59
C LEU A 351 -17.34 9.13 -1.99
N PHE A 352 -16.71 10.29 -2.19
CA PHE A 352 -16.71 11.01 -3.46
C PHE A 352 -15.30 11.32 -3.98
N SER A 353 -15.20 11.58 -5.31
CA SER A 353 -13.95 11.93 -5.99
C SER A 353 -13.84 13.44 -6.30
N LEU A 354 -14.93 14.09 -6.72
CA LEU A 354 -14.98 15.49 -7.08
C LEU A 354 -15.57 16.34 -5.95
N ILE A 355 -14.87 17.38 -5.52
CA ILE A 355 -15.29 18.25 -4.40
C ILE A 355 -16.69 18.81 -4.64
N LYS A 356 -16.97 19.35 -5.84
CA LYS A 356 -18.31 19.88 -6.20
C LYS A 356 -19.43 18.85 -6.05
N HIS A 357 -19.14 17.56 -6.32
CA HIS A 357 -20.12 16.50 -6.13
C HIS A 357 -20.34 16.20 -4.63
N GLY A 358 -19.27 16.20 -3.84
CA GLY A 358 -19.37 16.04 -2.39
C GLY A 358 -20.17 17.17 -1.73
N GLU A 359 -19.91 18.42 -2.13
CA GLU A 359 -20.65 19.61 -1.67
C GLU A 359 -22.13 19.54 -2.06
N LEU A 360 -22.43 19.11 -3.29
CA LEU A 360 -23.82 18.92 -3.76
C LEU A 360 -24.54 17.89 -2.90
N LEU A 361 -23.97 16.70 -2.70
CA LEU A 361 -24.56 15.66 -1.87
C LEU A 361 -24.73 16.09 -0.42
N TYR A 362 -23.74 16.76 0.14
CA TYR A 362 -23.80 17.32 1.49
C TYR A 362 -24.98 18.31 1.64
N ASN A 363 -25.13 19.26 0.73
CA ASN A 363 -26.21 20.25 0.77
C ASN A 363 -27.59 19.58 0.65
N MET A 364 -27.75 18.62 -0.28
CA MET A 364 -29.01 17.87 -0.46
C MET A 364 -29.40 17.06 0.79
N ILE A 365 -28.42 16.51 1.52
CA ILE A 365 -28.67 15.75 2.75
C ILE A 365 -28.95 16.69 3.90
N LYS A 366 -28.21 17.80 4.00
CA LYS A 366 -28.36 18.81 5.06
C LYS A 366 -29.75 19.46 5.09
N GLU A 367 -30.44 19.54 3.95
CA GLU A 367 -31.84 19.95 3.89
C GLU A 367 -32.79 19.01 4.66
N LYS A 368 -32.38 17.78 4.95
CA LYS A 368 -33.19 16.74 5.60
C LYS A 368 -32.72 16.42 7.03
N THR A 369 -31.44 16.58 7.33
CA THR A 369 -30.86 16.30 8.65
C THR A 369 -29.69 17.20 8.96
N ASN A 370 -29.51 17.56 10.24
CA ASN A 370 -28.31 18.25 10.72
C ASN A 370 -27.15 17.32 11.05
N ASP A 371 -27.39 16.00 11.06
CA ASP A 371 -26.41 14.97 11.41
C ASP A 371 -25.50 14.57 10.23
N VAL A 372 -25.20 15.52 9.35
CA VAL A 372 -24.34 15.37 8.19
C VAL A 372 -23.10 16.25 8.28
N HIS A 373 -21.93 15.70 7.94
CA HIS A 373 -20.63 16.38 7.96
C HIS A 373 -19.91 16.20 6.62
N LEU A 374 -19.21 17.25 6.17
CA LEU A 374 -18.41 17.22 4.94
C LEU A 374 -16.91 17.33 5.27
N VAL A 375 -16.11 16.37 4.76
CA VAL A 375 -14.66 16.32 5.01
C VAL A 375 -13.89 16.05 3.72
N TYR A 376 -12.98 16.96 3.36
CA TYR A 376 -12.12 16.82 2.18
C TYR A 376 -10.73 17.45 2.41
N GLY A 377 -9.89 17.50 1.38
CA GLY A 377 -8.48 17.91 1.50
C GLY A 377 -8.24 19.27 2.17
N ALA A 378 -9.13 20.25 1.94
CA ALA A 378 -9.02 21.59 2.53
C ALA A 378 -9.58 21.69 3.96
N THR A 379 -10.27 20.66 4.49
CA THR A 379 -10.72 20.65 5.89
C THR A 379 -9.51 20.59 6.80
N ASP A 380 -9.42 21.48 7.78
CA ASP A 380 -8.33 21.51 8.75
C ASP A 380 -8.30 20.25 9.65
N THR A 381 -7.18 20.04 10.31
CA THR A 381 -6.94 18.82 11.10
C THR A 381 -7.85 18.76 12.35
N GLU A 382 -8.11 19.89 12.97
CA GLU A 382 -8.93 19.97 14.20
C GLU A 382 -10.39 19.63 13.88
N THR A 383 -10.94 20.21 12.83
CA THR A 383 -12.30 19.89 12.33
C THR A 383 -12.41 18.41 11.94
N ARG A 384 -11.42 17.82 11.26
CA ARG A 384 -11.43 16.40 10.92
C ARG A 384 -11.47 15.52 12.15
N GLU A 385 -10.65 15.84 13.15
CA GLU A 385 -10.60 15.08 14.40
C GLU A 385 -11.89 15.25 15.21
N GLY A 386 -12.49 16.44 15.23
CA GLY A 386 -13.80 16.70 15.82
C GLY A 386 -14.90 15.84 15.19
N VAL A 387 -14.98 15.82 13.86
CA VAL A 387 -15.96 14.98 13.12
C VAL A 387 -15.70 13.50 13.35
N ARG A 388 -14.44 13.07 13.40
CA ARG A 388 -14.08 11.68 13.71
C ARG A 388 -14.61 11.27 15.07
N ARG A 389 -14.34 12.06 16.10
CA ARG A 389 -14.78 11.81 17.49
C ARG A 389 -16.30 11.78 17.59
N LEU A 390 -17.00 12.75 17.03
CA LEU A 390 -18.45 12.78 16.99
C LEU A 390 -19.05 11.54 16.33
N THR A 391 -18.47 11.07 15.23
CA THR A 391 -18.95 9.87 14.53
C THR A 391 -18.66 8.60 15.35
N GLU A 392 -17.53 8.55 16.06
CA GLU A 392 -17.17 7.41 16.91
C GLU A 392 -18.09 7.28 18.12
N GLU A 393 -18.46 8.41 18.74
CA GLU A 393 -19.23 8.48 19.98
C GLU A 393 -20.75 8.53 19.80
N SER A 394 -21.26 8.64 18.55
CA SER A 394 -22.69 8.75 18.27
C SER A 394 -23.12 7.83 17.14
N GLU A 395 -24.43 7.65 17.00
CA GLU A 395 -25.07 6.87 15.93
C GLU A 395 -25.91 7.76 15.01
N GLY A 396 -26.17 7.25 13.78
CA GLY A 396 -27.00 7.94 12.81
C GLY A 396 -26.31 9.10 12.08
N ARG A 397 -24.99 9.25 12.20
CA ARG A 397 -24.22 10.30 11.52
C ARG A 397 -23.96 9.94 10.06
N ILE A 398 -24.05 10.94 9.18
CA ILE A 398 -23.71 10.83 7.77
C ILE A 398 -22.44 11.63 7.51
N LEU A 399 -21.38 10.95 7.07
CA LEU A 399 -20.10 11.55 6.74
C LEU A 399 -19.92 11.56 5.22
N VAL A 400 -19.89 12.72 4.61
CA VAL A 400 -19.57 12.90 3.18
C VAL A 400 -18.08 13.22 3.08
N ALA A 401 -17.27 12.28 2.57
CA ALA A 401 -15.82 12.42 2.59
C ALA A 401 -15.17 12.13 1.23
N SER A 402 -14.07 12.80 0.94
CA SER A 402 -13.29 12.47 -0.25
C SER A 402 -12.48 11.18 -0.06
N PHE A 403 -12.37 10.35 -1.11
CA PHE A 403 -11.54 9.12 -1.08
C PHE A 403 -10.10 9.40 -0.61
N GLY A 404 -9.53 10.55 -0.98
CA GLY A 404 -8.15 10.91 -0.62
C GLY A 404 -7.97 11.08 0.88
N VAL A 405 -8.86 11.80 1.53
CA VAL A 405 -8.78 12.07 2.98
C VAL A 405 -9.11 10.82 3.78
N PHE A 406 -10.14 10.10 3.37
CA PHE A 406 -10.57 8.91 4.11
C PHE A 406 -9.56 7.75 3.99
N SER A 407 -8.91 7.58 2.84
CA SER A 407 -7.90 6.51 2.67
C SER A 407 -6.61 6.73 3.47
N THR A 408 -6.28 7.96 3.88
CA THR A 408 -4.96 8.29 4.45
C THR A 408 -4.96 8.78 5.91
N GLY A 409 -6.12 9.04 6.54
CA GLY A 409 -6.05 9.71 7.84
C GLY A 409 -7.24 9.59 8.79
N VAL A 410 -8.42 9.25 8.33
CA VAL A 410 -9.60 9.17 9.20
C VAL A 410 -9.84 7.74 9.67
N ASN A 411 -9.73 7.49 10.97
CA ASN A 411 -9.96 6.18 11.57
C ASN A 411 -11.25 6.20 12.40
N ILE A 412 -12.34 5.65 11.86
CA ILE A 412 -13.62 5.52 12.55
C ILE A 412 -13.97 4.03 12.62
N ARG A 413 -14.17 3.50 13.83
CA ARG A 413 -14.58 2.09 14.03
C ARG A 413 -16.09 1.93 13.92
N ASN A 414 -16.83 2.93 14.38
CA ASN A 414 -18.29 2.95 14.42
C ASN A 414 -18.89 3.33 13.04
N LEU A 415 -18.47 2.62 11.97
CA LEU A 415 -19.03 2.77 10.62
C LEU A 415 -19.85 1.53 10.25
N HIS A 416 -21.12 1.72 9.97
CA HIS A 416 -22.06 0.65 9.61
C HIS A 416 -22.24 0.53 8.11
N ASN A 417 -22.25 1.66 7.40
CA ASN A 417 -22.54 1.72 5.98
C ASN A 417 -21.49 2.56 5.23
N ILE A 418 -21.10 2.09 4.05
CA ILE A 418 -20.21 2.81 3.12
C ILE A 418 -20.93 2.91 1.79
N ILE A 419 -21.02 4.09 1.20
CA ILE A 419 -21.59 4.35 -0.12
C ILE A 419 -20.50 4.88 -1.05
N PHE A 420 -20.16 4.14 -2.09
CA PHE A 420 -19.29 4.62 -3.16
C PHE A 420 -20.11 5.47 -4.13
N ALA A 421 -20.17 6.78 -3.88
CA ALA A 421 -20.93 7.74 -4.69
C ALA A 421 -20.23 8.07 -6.03
N SER A 422 -18.93 7.87 -6.12
CA SER A 422 -18.15 8.07 -7.35
C SER A 422 -17.49 6.77 -7.81
N PRO A 423 -17.46 6.48 -9.12
CA PRO A 423 -16.82 5.31 -9.70
C PRO A 423 -15.30 5.45 -9.60
N TYR A 424 -14.69 4.75 -8.66
CA TYR A 424 -13.25 4.79 -8.43
C TYR A 424 -12.59 3.47 -8.88
N LYS A 425 -11.55 3.57 -9.72
CA LYS A 425 -10.86 2.40 -10.28
C LYS A 425 -9.81 1.80 -9.34
N SER A 426 -9.18 2.63 -8.49
CA SER A 426 -8.01 2.21 -7.72
C SER A 426 -8.31 1.09 -6.71
N ARG A 427 -7.75 -0.11 -6.97
CA ARG A 427 -7.82 -1.27 -6.06
C ARG A 427 -7.39 -0.91 -4.63
N ILE A 428 -6.25 -0.24 -4.50
CA ILE A 428 -5.67 0.13 -3.20
C ILE A 428 -6.66 0.98 -2.38
N ARG A 429 -7.18 2.06 -2.98
CA ARG A 429 -8.10 2.97 -2.26
C ARG A 429 -9.44 2.32 -1.92
N ASN A 430 -9.96 1.49 -2.82
CA ASN A 430 -11.20 0.75 -2.55
C ASN A 430 -11.01 -0.18 -1.35
N LEU A 431 -9.98 -1.02 -1.34
CA LEU A 431 -9.71 -1.93 -0.24
C LEU A 431 -9.34 -1.22 1.07
N GLN A 432 -8.59 -0.12 1.03
CA GLN A 432 -8.32 0.68 2.22
C GLN A 432 -9.60 1.30 2.80
N SER A 433 -10.51 1.78 1.95
CA SER A 433 -11.79 2.34 2.38
C SER A 433 -12.70 1.27 2.99
N ILE A 434 -12.82 0.11 2.34
CA ILE A 434 -13.57 -1.05 2.83
C ILE A 434 -13.00 -1.51 4.17
N GLY A 435 -11.69 -1.75 4.25
CA GLY A 435 -11.02 -2.26 5.45
C GLY A 435 -11.19 -1.38 6.69
N ARG A 436 -11.46 -0.08 6.52
CA ARG A 436 -11.78 0.82 7.65
C ARG A 436 -13.20 0.59 8.18
N GLY A 437 -14.16 0.32 7.27
CA GLY A 437 -15.51 -0.05 7.64
C GLY A 437 -15.62 -1.43 8.29
N LEU A 438 -14.63 -2.30 8.11
CA LEU A 438 -14.62 -3.64 8.69
C LEU A 438 -14.13 -3.72 10.13
N ARG A 439 -13.64 -2.63 10.72
CA ARG A 439 -13.16 -2.64 12.11
C ARG A 439 -14.28 -3.00 13.07
N LEU A 440 -13.94 -3.80 14.08
CA LEU A 440 -14.89 -4.19 15.12
C LEU A 440 -15.36 -2.98 15.93
N HIS A 441 -16.64 -2.97 16.25
CA HIS A 441 -17.27 -2.06 17.21
C HIS A 441 -18.46 -2.77 17.85
N ASP A 442 -18.75 -2.49 19.12
CA ASP A 442 -19.77 -3.21 19.89
C ASP A 442 -21.19 -3.02 19.30
N SER A 443 -21.44 -1.88 18.65
CA SER A 443 -22.72 -1.60 17.98
C SER A 443 -22.91 -2.31 16.65
N LYS A 444 -21.90 -3.08 16.14
CA LYS A 444 -21.87 -3.53 14.77
C LYS A 444 -21.51 -5.00 14.61
N VAL A 445 -22.40 -5.80 14.01
CA VAL A 445 -22.15 -7.21 13.64
C VAL A 445 -21.58 -7.31 12.23
N SER A 446 -22.07 -6.49 11.30
CA SER A 446 -21.62 -6.46 9.89
C SER A 446 -21.64 -5.04 9.35
N ALA A 447 -20.83 -4.78 8.32
CA ALA A 447 -20.83 -3.54 7.56
C ALA A 447 -21.50 -3.75 6.19
N ASN A 448 -22.20 -2.72 5.68
CA ASN A 448 -22.75 -2.74 4.33
C ASN A 448 -21.93 -1.82 3.42
N LEU A 449 -21.58 -2.29 2.24
CA LEU A 449 -21.01 -1.49 1.16
C LEU A 449 -22.02 -1.35 0.03
N TYR A 450 -22.42 -0.13 -0.28
CA TYR A 450 -23.25 0.20 -1.45
C TYR A 450 -22.37 0.76 -2.54
N ASP A 451 -22.11 -0.05 -3.56
CA ASP A 451 -21.26 0.30 -4.70
C ASP A 451 -22.11 0.71 -5.89
N ILE A 452 -22.17 2.00 -6.19
CA ILE A 452 -23.01 2.55 -7.24
C ILE A 452 -22.28 2.53 -8.58
N ALA A 453 -22.88 1.88 -9.55
CA ALA A 453 -22.40 1.76 -10.92
C ALA A 453 -23.39 2.38 -11.91
N ASP A 454 -22.88 3.07 -12.90
CA ASP A 454 -23.67 3.72 -13.94
C ASP A 454 -23.50 2.93 -15.24
N ASP A 455 -24.59 2.35 -15.76
CA ASP A 455 -24.61 1.52 -16.97
C ASP A 455 -25.33 2.25 -18.13
N PHE A 456 -24.54 2.70 -19.11
CA PHE A 456 -25.00 3.27 -20.38
C PHE A 456 -24.86 2.22 -21.49
N ASP A 457 -25.65 1.17 -21.45
CA ASP A 457 -25.69 0.07 -22.42
C ASP A 457 -24.33 -0.70 -22.52
N ASN A 458 -23.67 -0.90 -21.38
CA ASN A 458 -22.37 -1.60 -21.25
C ASN A 458 -21.20 -0.98 -22.06
N LYS A 459 -21.33 0.24 -22.57
CA LYS A 459 -20.32 0.87 -23.45
C LYS A 459 -19.47 1.92 -22.77
N ASN A 460 -19.82 2.31 -21.56
CA ASN A 460 -19.20 3.41 -20.86
C ASN A 460 -17.97 3.02 -20.02
N HIS A 461 -17.21 4.02 -19.59
CA HIS A 461 -15.98 3.81 -18.80
C HIS A 461 -16.28 3.36 -17.37
N THR A 462 -17.29 3.94 -16.73
CA THR A 462 -17.55 3.72 -15.30
C THR A 462 -18.09 2.33 -15.02
N ILE A 463 -18.83 1.72 -15.94
CA ILE A 463 -19.26 0.32 -15.81
C ILE A 463 -18.06 -0.65 -15.88
N LYS A 464 -17.05 -0.35 -16.71
CA LYS A 464 -15.82 -1.14 -16.76
C LYS A 464 -15.05 -1.07 -15.43
N HIS A 465 -15.01 0.10 -14.80
CA HIS A 465 -14.44 0.26 -13.46
C HIS A 465 -15.20 -0.53 -12.40
N PHE A 466 -16.54 -0.64 -12.55
CA PHE A 466 -17.35 -1.47 -11.66
C PHE A 466 -17.02 -2.95 -11.81
N VAL A 467 -16.88 -3.45 -13.05
CA VAL A 467 -16.45 -4.84 -13.32
C VAL A 467 -15.09 -5.12 -12.66
N GLU A 468 -14.14 -4.18 -12.71
CA GLU A 468 -12.86 -4.32 -12.01
C GLU A 468 -13.04 -4.40 -10.48
N ARG A 469 -14.00 -3.65 -9.89
CA ARG A 469 -14.32 -3.75 -8.45
C ARG A 469 -14.96 -5.10 -8.10
N ILE A 470 -15.85 -5.63 -8.94
CA ILE A 470 -16.38 -6.99 -8.75
C ILE A 470 -15.27 -8.03 -8.74
N ASN A 471 -14.28 -7.91 -9.63
CA ASN A 471 -13.11 -8.79 -9.60
C ASN A 471 -12.32 -8.69 -8.28
N ILE A 472 -12.25 -7.49 -7.69
CA ILE A 472 -11.63 -7.29 -6.37
C ILE A 472 -12.46 -8.01 -5.29
N TYR A 473 -13.79 -7.88 -5.30
CA TYR A 473 -14.67 -8.54 -4.33
C TYR A 473 -14.55 -10.06 -4.41
N ASN A 474 -14.49 -10.62 -5.62
CA ASN A 474 -14.24 -12.05 -5.83
C ASN A 474 -12.86 -12.49 -5.29
N GLN A 475 -11.79 -11.69 -5.50
CA GLN A 475 -10.45 -12.01 -5.02
C GLN A 475 -10.30 -11.91 -3.50
N GLU A 476 -11.05 -11.01 -2.86
CA GLU A 476 -11.09 -10.85 -1.40
C GLU A 476 -12.17 -11.76 -0.74
N GLU A 477 -12.88 -12.55 -1.54
CA GLU A 477 -13.95 -13.46 -1.11
C GLU A 477 -15.07 -12.75 -0.34
N PHE A 478 -15.46 -11.53 -0.81
CA PHE A 478 -16.58 -10.78 -0.25
C PHE A 478 -17.90 -11.24 -0.88
N ASP A 479 -18.90 -11.48 -0.05
CA ASP A 479 -20.25 -11.73 -0.52
C ASP A 479 -20.86 -10.48 -1.14
N TYR A 480 -21.36 -10.58 -2.39
CA TYR A 480 -22.02 -9.45 -3.03
C TYR A 480 -23.32 -9.82 -3.72
N LYS A 481 -24.23 -8.85 -3.79
CA LYS A 481 -25.49 -8.92 -4.55
C LYS A 481 -25.60 -7.75 -5.51
N LEU A 482 -26.10 -8.02 -6.72
CA LEU A 482 -26.33 -6.99 -7.73
C LEU A 482 -27.80 -6.60 -7.77
N HIS A 483 -28.06 -5.30 -7.75
CA HIS A 483 -29.40 -4.71 -7.82
C HIS A 483 -29.45 -3.78 -9.04
N LYS A 484 -30.39 -4.01 -9.95
CA LYS A 484 -30.62 -3.12 -11.10
C LYS A 484 -31.71 -2.11 -10.78
N VAL A 485 -31.41 -0.83 -11.02
CA VAL A 485 -32.33 0.29 -10.80
C VAL A 485 -32.46 1.08 -12.10
N ARG A 486 -33.70 1.29 -12.56
CA ARG A 486 -33.96 2.12 -13.76
C ARG A 486 -34.02 3.59 -13.37
N MET A 487 -33.32 4.43 -14.15
CA MET A 487 -33.20 5.88 -13.96
C MET A 487 -34.27 6.68 -14.70
#